data_d1ec303df47a4efc22eb7f1fb771d2dc
#
_entry.id   d1ec303df47a4efc22eb7f1fb771d2dc
#
_cell.length_a   1.000
_cell.length_b   1.000
_cell.length_c   1.000
_cell.angle_alpha   90.00
_cell.angle_beta   90.00
_cell.angle_gamma   90.00
#
_symmetry.space_group_name_H-M   'P 1'
#
loop_
_entity.id
_entity.type
_entity.pdbx_description
1 polymer ?
#
loop_
_entity_poly.entity_id
_entity_poly.type
_entity_poly.pdbx_seq_one_letter_code
_entity_poly.pdbx_strand_id
1 'polypeptide(L)'
;LAEFHGYHGEAWNSPTLEGSSISWRENPIFQTIIPGWYEHIYIGNILPREPLLKSYVRHLDPSAEVYIPPYGNGFLAVIQIERDNPGTAKNLALAAMAAHINIRNVVVVDRDIDIFQPSELHWAITNRVSWQEDVFSIPFAQGHEMDPTADNRGISTKVGIDATYKRERR
;
A
#
# COMPACT_ATOMS: atom_id res chain seq x y z
N LEU A 1 20.92 6.49 -6.20
CA LEU A 1 20.52 5.11 -5.91
C LEU A 1 19.10 4.87 -6.41
N ALA A 2 18.83 3.64 -6.83
CA ALA A 2 17.46 3.24 -7.16
C ALA A 2 16.62 3.16 -5.89
N GLU A 3 15.44 3.78 -5.92
CA GLU A 3 14.49 3.73 -4.83
C GLU A 3 13.52 2.56 -5.00
N PHE A 4 12.80 2.23 -3.94
CA PHE A 4 11.93 1.05 -3.91
C PHE A 4 10.79 1.07 -4.95
N HIS A 5 10.40 2.23 -5.44
CA HIS A 5 9.37 2.41 -6.47
C HIS A 5 9.92 2.30 -7.91
N GLY A 6 11.22 2.02 -8.09
CA GLY A 6 11.86 1.81 -9.40
C GLY A 6 12.39 3.08 -10.07
N TYR A 7 12.27 4.23 -9.44
CA TYR A 7 12.87 5.50 -9.91
C TYR A 7 14.16 5.79 -9.14
N HIS A 8 14.99 6.68 -9.67
CA HIS A 8 16.15 7.18 -8.96
C HIS A 8 15.75 8.35 -8.07
N GLY A 9 16.19 8.31 -6.81
CA GLY A 9 16.07 9.45 -5.90
C GLY A 9 17.01 10.59 -6.30
N GLU A 10 16.64 11.81 -5.92
CA GLU A 10 17.49 12.99 -6.11
C GLU A 10 18.78 12.87 -5.29
N ALA A 11 19.84 13.50 -5.76
CA ALA A 11 21.08 13.62 -5.02
C ALA A 11 20.93 14.65 -3.89
N TRP A 12 21.23 14.28 -2.67
CA TRP A 12 21.15 15.14 -1.50
C TRP A 12 22.39 15.00 -0.62
N ASN A 13 22.65 15.99 0.21
CA ASN A 13 23.72 15.93 1.20
C ASN A 13 23.27 15.13 2.40
N SER A 14 23.81 13.92 2.56
CA SER A 14 23.53 13.09 3.71
C SER A 14 24.38 13.48 4.91
N PRO A 15 23.85 13.39 6.15
CA PRO A 15 24.66 13.52 7.35
C PRO A 15 25.80 12.49 7.36
N THR A 16 26.97 12.91 7.80
CA THR A 16 28.12 12.03 7.96
C THR A 16 28.29 11.63 9.41
N LEU A 17 28.70 10.39 9.63
CA LEU A 17 29.11 9.89 10.95
C LEU A 17 30.64 9.77 10.98
N GLU A 18 31.26 10.37 11.99
CA GLU A 18 32.68 10.23 12.24
C GLU A 18 32.89 9.14 13.31
N GLY A 19 33.49 8.03 12.90
CA GLY A 19 33.79 6.92 13.81
C GLY A 19 35.16 7.04 14.42
N SER A 20 35.27 6.95 15.74
CA SER A 20 36.54 6.94 16.47
C SER A 20 37.25 5.57 16.44
N SER A 21 36.50 4.47 16.26
CA SER A 21 37.04 3.12 16.14
C SER A 21 36.08 2.19 15.45
N ILE A 22 36.60 1.16 14.78
CA ILE A 22 35.84 0.07 14.16
C ILE A 22 36.40 -1.23 14.72
N SER A 23 35.52 -2.11 15.22
CA SER A 23 35.88 -3.45 15.67
C SER A 23 35.05 -4.51 14.92
N TRP A 24 35.68 -5.63 14.65
CA TRP A 24 35.03 -6.78 14.01
C TRP A 24 35.63 -8.07 14.53
N ARG A 25 34.88 -9.16 14.43
CA ARG A 25 35.38 -10.49 14.74
C ARG A 25 36.24 -11.03 13.60
N GLU A 26 37.04 -12.03 13.87
CA GLU A 26 37.69 -12.83 12.84
C GLU A 26 36.63 -13.50 11.98
N ASN A 27 36.75 -13.45 10.64
CA ASN A 27 35.75 -13.91 9.68
C ASN A 27 34.35 -13.29 9.89
N PRO A 28 34.19 -11.98 9.73
CA PRO A 28 32.94 -11.31 9.98
C PRO A 28 31.87 -11.68 8.94
N ILE A 29 30.62 -11.83 9.42
CA ILE A 29 29.43 -11.86 8.57
C ILE A 29 28.80 -10.49 8.65
N PHE A 30 28.66 -9.82 7.51
CA PHE A 30 27.98 -8.54 7.40
C PHE A 30 26.61 -8.73 6.77
N GLN A 31 25.55 -8.48 7.55
CA GLN A 31 24.18 -8.52 7.07
C GLN A 31 23.79 -7.13 6.56
N THR A 32 23.24 -7.08 5.34
CA THR A 32 22.76 -5.83 4.75
C THR A 32 21.50 -6.08 3.94
N ILE A 33 20.75 -5.02 3.69
CA ILE A 33 19.62 -5.01 2.77
C ILE A 33 20.02 -4.17 1.56
N ILE A 34 19.78 -4.68 0.36
CA ILE A 34 20.05 -3.94 -0.88
C ILE A 34 18.86 -2.98 -1.11
N PRO A 35 19.06 -1.66 -1.03
CA PRO A 35 17.98 -0.70 -1.26
C PRO A 35 17.43 -0.79 -2.69
N GLY A 36 16.12 -0.55 -2.83
CA GLY A 36 15.44 -0.59 -4.13
C GLY A 36 14.99 -1.98 -4.60
N TRP A 37 15.30 -3.05 -3.88
CA TRP A 37 14.89 -4.40 -4.21
C TRP A 37 13.68 -4.88 -3.40
N TYR A 38 13.06 -5.96 -3.87
CA TYR A 38 11.92 -6.61 -3.25
C TYR A 38 12.09 -6.83 -1.74
N GLU A 39 13.27 -7.25 -1.30
CA GLU A 39 13.59 -7.48 0.10
C GLU A 39 13.44 -6.20 0.95
N HIS A 40 13.92 -5.07 0.45
CA HIS A 40 13.74 -3.78 1.11
C HIS A 40 12.26 -3.40 1.27
N ILE A 41 11.50 -3.54 0.18
CA ILE A 41 10.06 -3.26 0.18
C ILE A 41 9.31 -4.20 1.13
N TYR A 42 9.57 -5.50 1.01
CA TYR A 42 8.83 -6.51 1.77
C TYR A 42 9.12 -6.41 3.26
N ILE A 43 10.40 -6.44 3.65
CA ILE A 43 10.81 -6.44 5.07
C ILE A 43 10.60 -5.07 5.71
N GLY A 44 11.03 -4.00 5.04
CA GLY A 44 11.01 -2.65 5.62
C GLY A 44 9.67 -1.95 5.55
N ASN A 45 8.82 -2.30 4.58
CA ASN A 45 7.59 -1.58 4.31
C ASN A 45 6.32 -2.42 4.45
N ILE A 46 6.25 -3.58 3.81
CA ILE A 46 5.02 -4.37 3.74
C ILE A 46 4.77 -5.11 5.06
N LEU A 47 5.75 -5.88 5.49
CA LEU A 47 5.63 -6.78 6.64
C LEU A 47 5.20 -6.06 7.94
N PRO A 48 5.73 -4.89 8.30
CA PRO A 48 5.26 -4.17 9.49
C PRO A 48 3.95 -3.40 9.30
N ARG A 49 3.58 -3.03 8.06
CA ARG A 49 2.40 -2.20 7.79
C ARG A 49 1.13 -3.00 7.59
N GLU A 50 1.22 -4.18 7.01
CA GLU A 50 0.04 -5.02 6.76
C GLU A 50 -0.74 -5.35 8.05
N PRO A 51 -0.11 -5.79 9.16
CA PRO A 51 -0.80 -5.97 10.43
C PRO A 51 -1.41 -4.69 11.00
N LEU A 52 -0.75 -3.54 10.79
CA LEU A 52 -1.28 -2.25 11.21
C LEU A 52 -2.57 -1.92 10.46
N LEU A 53 -2.55 -2.00 9.13
CA LEU A 53 -3.74 -1.77 8.31
C LEU A 53 -4.86 -2.75 8.68
N LYS A 54 -4.53 -4.02 8.84
CA LYS A 54 -5.47 -5.06 9.24
C LYS A 54 -6.14 -4.74 10.57
N SER A 55 -5.41 -4.21 11.54
CA SER A 55 -5.96 -3.76 12.82
C SER A 55 -6.99 -2.65 12.63
N TYR A 56 -6.69 -1.61 11.85
CA TYR A 56 -7.61 -0.51 11.59
C TYR A 56 -8.86 -0.94 10.83
N VAL A 57 -8.69 -1.72 9.78
CA VAL A 57 -9.77 -2.21 8.92
C VAL A 57 -10.70 -3.14 9.71
N ARG A 58 -10.14 -4.07 10.49
CA ARG A 58 -10.90 -5.03 11.30
C ARG A 58 -11.63 -4.40 12.49
N HIS A 59 -11.28 -3.21 12.88
CA HIS A 59 -12.07 -2.47 13.85
C HIS A 59 -13.47 -2.11 13.31
N LEU A 60 -13.58 -1.88 12.00
CA LEU A 60 -14.85 -1.60 11.31
C LEU A 60 -15.53 -2.87 10.78
N ASP A 61 -14.75 -3.83 10.29
CA ASP A 61 -15.22 -5.13 9.81
C ASP A 61 -14.27 -6.23 10.28
N PRO A 62 -14.61 -6.96 11.36
CA PRO A 62 -13.76 -8.03 11.90
C PRO A 62 -13.44 -9.15 10.92
N SER A 63 -14.27 -9.33 9.89
CA SER A 63 -14.08 -10.38 8.85
C SER A 63 -13.12 -9.97 7.75
N ALA A 64 -12.80 -8.67 7.63
CA ALA A 64 -11.98 -8.16 6.54
C ALA A 64 -10.55 -8.71 6.58
N GLU A 65 -10.03 -9.02 5.39
CA GLU A 65 -8.63 -9.35 5.16
C GLU A 65 -7.94 -8.22 4.38
N VAL A 66 -6.67 -7.99 4.71
CA VAL A 66 -5.87 -6.94 4.10
C VAL A 66 -4.59 -7.53 3.55
N TYR A 67 -4.23 -7.12 2.36
CA TYR A 67 -2.99 -7.47 1.70
C TYR A 67 -2.33 -6.23 1.09
N ILE A 68 -1.05 -6.06 1.32
CA ILE A 68 -0.23 -5.03 0.66
C ILE A 68 0.64 -5.73 -0.39
N PRO A 69 0.23 -5.75 -1.66
CA PRO A 69 0.95 -6.48 -2.68
C PRO A 69 2.32 -5.84 -2.96
N PRO A 70 3.39 -6.63 -3.04
CA PRO A 70 4.75 -6.14 -3.32
C PRO A 70 4.85 -5.35 -4.64
N TYR A 71 4.08 -5.75 -5.65
CA TYR A 71 4.02 -5.04 -6.94
C TYR A 71 3.39 -3.64 -6.85
N GLY A 72 2.73 -3.31 -5.74
CA GLY A 72 2.22 -1.98 -5.43
C GLY A 72 3.23 -1.10 -4.69
N ASN A 73 4.44 -1.59 -4.45
CA ASN A 73 5.54 -0.86 -3.80
C ASN A 73 5.16 -0.21 -2.47
N GLY A 74 4.22 -0.83 -1.71
CA GLY A 74 3.73 -0.29 -0.44
C GLY A 74 2.75 0.89 -0.56
N PHE A 75 2.35 1.27 -1.78
CA PHE A 75 1.35 2.32 -2.04
C PHE A 75 -0.06 1.78 -2.31
N LEU A 76 -0.19 0.48 -2.56
CA LEU A 76 -1.45 -0.20 -2.80
C LEU A 76 -1.80 -1.11 -1.63
N ALA A 77 -3.04 -1.03 -1.18
CA ALA A 77 -3.65 -2.03 -0.30
C ALA A 77 -4.86 -2.67 -0.99
N VAL A 78 -5.03 -3.96 -0.82
CA VAL A 78 -6.21 -4.71 -1.25
C VAL A 78 -6.93 -5.21 -0.01
N ILE A 79 -8.25 -4.97 0.03
CA ILE A 79 -9.11 -5.37 1.16
C ILE A 79 -10.16 -6.33 0.64
N GLN A 80 -10.22 -7.51 1.24
CA GLN A 80 -11.25 -8.50 0.95
C GLN A 80 -12.30 -8.47 2.06
N ILE A 81 -13.57 -8.37 1.69
CA ILE A 81 -14.69 -8.26 2.62
C ILE A 81 -15.83 -9.24 2.30
N GLU A 82 -16.67 -9.47 3.31
CA GLU A 82 -18.01 -10.01 3.11
C GLU A 82 -18.99 -8.83 3.14
N ARG A 83 -19.59 -8.50 2.00
CA ARG A 83 -20.32 -7.25 1.83
C ARG A 83 -21.74 -7.34 2.42
N ASP A 84 -22.01 -6.53 3.44
CA ASP A 84 -23.34 -6.38 4.05
C ASP A 84 -24.05 -5.08 3.61
N ASN A 85 -23.29 -4.03 3.29
CA ASN A 85 -23.81 -2.70 2.98
C ASN A 85 -23.04 -2.05 1.82
N PRO A 86 -23.71 -1.38 0.88
CA PRO A 86 -23.07 -0.72 -0.25
C PRO A 86 -21.96 0.29 0.12
N GLY A 87 -22.06 0.91 1.30
CA GLY A 87 -21.08 1.90 1.78
C GLY A 87 -19.86 1.31 2.49
N THR A 88 -19.87 0.01 2.83
CA THR A 88 -18.80 -0.62 3.62
C THR A 88 -17.45 -0.53 2.93
N ALA A 89 -17.39 -0.84 1.65
CA ALA A 89 -16.14 -0.79 0.88
C ALA A 89 -15.46 0.59 0.95
N LYS A 90 -16.24 1.66 0.80
CA LYS A 90 -15.71 3.03 0.88
C LYS A 90 -15.17 3.37 2.28
N ASN A 91 -15.89 2.99 3.33
CA ASN A 91 -15.45 3.23 4.71
C ASN A 91 -14.15 2.49 5.04
N LEU A 92 -14.01 1.24 4.59
CA LEU A 92 -12.81 0.44 4.81
C LEU A 92 -11.60 0.99 4.02
N ALA A 93 -11.83 1.45 2.79
CA ALA A 93 -10.79 2.12 2.02
C ALA A 93 -10.30 3.40 2.70
N LEU A 94 -11.21 4.22 3.25
CA LEU A 94 -10.87 5.41 4.02
C LEU A 94 -10.07 5.08 5.29
N ALA A 95 -10.46 4.03 6.01
CA ALA A 95 -9.76 3.56 7.20
C ALA A 95 -8.31 3.12 6.88
N ALA A 96 -8.12 2.35 5.80
CA ALA A 96 -6.80 1.93 5.36
C ALA A 96 -5.92 3.14 4.97
N MET A 97 -6.48 4.12 4.26
CA MET A 97 -5.76 5.33 3.86
C MET A 97 -5.36 6.20 5.06
N ALA A 98 -6.18 6.21 6.12
CA ALA A 98 -5.89 6.93 7.36
C ALA A 98 -4.87 6.20 8.24
N ALA A 99 -4.81 4.87 8.17
CA ALA A 99 -3.92 4.05 8.98
C ALA A 99 -2.44 4.28 8.66
N HIS A 100 -2.09 4.57 7.40
CA HIS A 100 -0.71 4.82 7.00
C HIS A 100 -0.60 5.77 5.81
N ILE A 101 0.29 6.76 5.91
CA ILE A 101 0.46 7.82 4.89
C ILE A 101 0.82 7.27 3.50
N ASN A 102 1.58 6.17 3.43
CA ASN A 102 1.99 5.58 2.16
C ASN A 102 0.83 4.91 1.40
N ILE A 103 -0.25 4.52 2.08
CA ILE A 103 -1.39 3.92 1.40
C ILE A 103 -2.10 5.00 0.59
N ARG A 104 -1.87 4.95 -0.71
CA ARG A 104 -2.41 5.88 -1.69
C ARG A 104 -3.57 5.29 -2.46
N ASN A 105 -3.46 4.03 -2.85
CA ASN A 105 -4.47 3.33 -3.61
C ASN A 105 -5.05 2.19 -2.75
N VAL A 106 -6.36 2.08 -2.72
CA VAL A 106 -7.05 0.97 -2.03
C VAL A 106 -8.06 0.37 -2.98
N VAL A 107 -8.01 -0.94 -3.15
CA VAL A 107 -9.00 -1.73 -3.89
C VAL A 107 -9.73 -2.62 -2.90
N VAL A 108 -11.07 -2.57 -2.92
CA VAL A 108 -11.91 -3.44 -2.07
C VAL A 108 -12.61 -4.45 -2.95
N VAL A 109 -12.55 -5.72 -2.57
CA VAL A 109 -13.13 -6.85 -3.30
C VAL A 109 -13.94 -7.76 -2.38
N ASP A 110 -14.81 -8.59 -2.95
CA ASP A 110 -15.52 -9.64 -2.22
C ASP A 110 -14.63 -10.87 -1.98
N ARG A 111 -15.12 -11.80 -1.15
CA ARG A 111 -14.42 -13.03 -0.78
C ARG A 111 -14.20 -14.02 -1.92
N ASP A 112 -14.89 -13.87 -3.03
CA ASP A 112 -14.70 -14.71 -4.21
C ASP A 112 -13.48 -14.35 -5.05
N ILE A 113 -12.78 -13.27 -4.69
CA ILE A 113 -11.54 -12.81 -5.33
C ILE A 113 -10.35 -13.17 -4.43
N ASP A 114 -9.41 -13.96 -4.95
CA ASP A 114 -8.14 -14.21 -4.26
C ASP A 114 -7.24 -12.97 -4.36
N ILE A 115 -7.08 -12.27 -3.23
CA ILE A 115 -6.29 -11.02 -3.15
C ILE A 115 -4.79 -11.25 -3.37
N PHE A 116 -4.31 -12.49 -3.28
CA PHE A 116 -2.93 -12.85 -3.56
C PHE A 116 -2.66 -13.12 -5.06
N GLN A 117 -3.72 -13.18 -5.88
CA GLN A 117 -3.63 -13.41 -7.32
C GLN A 117 -3.85 -12.11 -8.11
N PRO A 118 -2.80 -11.51 -8.69
CA PRO A 118 -2.92 -10.26 -9.44
C PRO A 118 -3.92 -10.32 -10.60
N SER A 119 -4.05 -11.47 -11.25
CA SER A 119 -4.99 -11.69 -12.35
C SER A 119 -6.45 -11.60 -11.91
N GLU A 120 -6.80 -12.12 -10.73
CA GLU A 120 -8.14 -12.03 -10.17
C GLU A 120 -8.48 -10.60 -9.74
N LEU A 121 -7.52 -9.91 -9.12
CA LEU A 121 -7.69 -8.50 -8.78
C LEU A 121 -7.94 -7.65 -10.03
N HIS A 122 -7.16 -7.83 -11.08
CA HIS A 122 -7.34 -7.10 -12.33
C HIS A 122 -8.66 -7.46 -13.01
N TRP A 123 -9.07 -8.74 -12.96
CA TRP A 123 -10.36 -9.16 -13.45
C TRP A 123 -11.51 -8.45 -12.71
N ALA A 124 -11.45 -8.38 -11.37
CA ALA A 124 -12.47 -7.70 -10.56
C ALA A 124 -12.54 -6.20 -10.91
N ILE A 125 -11.41 -5.52 -10.99
CA ILE A 125 -11.35 -4.11 -11.38
C ILE A 125 -11.96 -3.89 -12.77
N THR A 126 -11.61 -4.75 -13.73
CA THR A 126 -12.04 -4.58 -15.12
C THR A 126 -13.55 -4.87 -15.30
N ASN A 127 -14.08 -5.86 -14.57
CA ASN A 127 -15.43 -6.37 -14.83
C ASN A 127 -16.50 -5.89 -13.83
N ARG A 128 -16.11 -5.38 -12.66
CA ARG A 128 -17.03 -4.96 -11.59
C ARG A 128 -17.08 -3.46 -11.36
N VAL A 129 -16.04 -2.71 -11.74
CA VAL A 129 -15.91 -1.29 -11.42
C VAL A 129 -16.56 -0.42 -12.50
N SER A 130 -17.51 0.39 -12.08
CA SER A 130 -17.94 1.58 -12.82
C SER A 130 -17.05 2.75 -12.41
N TRP A 131 -16.21 3.23 -13.30
CA TRP A 131 -15.26 4.29 -13.01
C TRP A 131 -15.91 5.59 -12.53
N GLN A 132 -17.16 5.80 -12.86
CA GLN A 132 -17.92 6.97 -12.44
C GLN A 132 -18.48 6.84 -11.02
N GLU A 133 -18.85 5.64 -10.59
CA GLU A 133 -19.61 5.43 -9.37
C GLU A 133 -18.79 4.74 -8.26
N ASP A 134 -17.86 3.85 -8.66
CA ASP A 134 -17.14 2.98 -7.74
C ASP A 134 -15.73 3.48 -7.40
N VAL A 135 -15.34 4.62 -7.97
CA VAL A 135 -14.04 5.24 -7.73
C VAL A 135 -14.23 6.58 -7.04
N PHE A 136 -13.48 6.80 -5.98
CA PHE A 136 -13.42 8.10 -5.32
C PHE A 136 -11.97 8.53 -5.11
N SER A 137 -11.75 9.83 -5.09
CA SER A 137 -10.44 10.41 -4.83
C SER A 137 -10.48 11.38 -3.67
N ILE A 138 -9.37 11.47 -2.96
CA ILE A 138 -9.14 12.42 -1.88
C ILE A 138 -7.92 13.26 -2.27
N PRO A 139 -8.13 14.43 -2.85
CA PRO A 139 -7.04 15.33 -3.18
C PRO A 139 -6.43 15.96 -1.93
N PHE A 140 -5.21 16.47 -2.05
CA PHE A 140 -4.51 17.17 -0.96
C PHE A 140 -4.31 16.31 0.30
N ALA A 141 -4.14 15.01 0.13
CA ALA A 141 -3.85 14.11 1.25
C ALA A 141 -2.34 14.03 1.50
N GLN A 142 -1.96 13.89 2.77
CA GLN A 142 -0.59 13.58 3.13
C GLN A 142 -0.23 12.20 2.59
N GLY A 143 0.84 12.16 1.81
CA GLY A 143 1.50 10.94 1.33
C GLY A 143 2.94 10.92 1.79
N HIS A 144 3.78 10.26 1.03
CA HIS A 144 5.22 10.16 1.26
C HIS A 144 5.95 10.95 0.17
N GLU A 145 6.99 11.69 0.55
CA GLU A 145 7.80 12.47 -0.40
C GLU A 145 8.48 11.61 -1.49
N MET A 146 8.68 10.32 -1.22
CA MET A 146 9.15 9.35 -2.22
C MET A 146 8.05 8.82 -3.14
N ASP A 147 6.78 9.23 -2.99
CA ASP A 147 5.73 8.92 -3.96
C ASP A 147 5.99 9.70 -5.26
N PRO A 148 6.22 9.02 -6.40
CA PRO A 148 6.56 9.70 -7.67
C PRO A 148 5.47 10.66 -8.18
N THR A 149 4.27 10.61 -7.59
CA THR A 149 3.14 11.47 -7.94
C THR A 149 2.86 12.56 -6.92
N ALA A 150 3.61 12.58 -5.82
CA ALA A 150 3.50 13.63 -4.81
C ALA A 150 4.23 14.90 -5.22
N ASP A 151 3.82 16.02 -4.64
CA ASP A 151 4.60 17.25 -4.72
C ASP A 151 5.82 17.18 -3.78
N ASN A 152 6.65 18.23 -3.78
CA ASN A 152 7.86 18.32 -2.95
C ASN A 152 7.60 18.35 -1.44
N ARG A 153 6.33 18.37 -1.00
CA ARG A 153 5.91 18.29 0.41
C ARG A 153 5.30 16.93 0.74
N GLY A 154 5.34 15.98 -0.19
CA GLY A 154 4.72 14.68 -0.04
C GLY A 154 3.18 14.70 -0.14
N ILE A 155 2.59 15.76 -0.72
CA ILE A 155 1.14 15.83 -0.90
C ILE A 155 0.75 15.17 -2.22
N SER A 156 -0.19 14.23 -2.14
CA SER A 156 -0.70 13.51 -3.30
C SER A 156 -2.21 13.32 -3.24
N THR A 157 -2.78 12.67 -4.24
CA THR A 157 -4.19 12.27 -4.25
C THR A 157 -4.29 10.80 -3.90
N LYS A 158 -5.14 10.45 -2.93
CA LYS A 158 -5.47 9.07 -2.60
C LYS A 158 -6.69 8.62 -3.38
N VAL A 159 -6.74 7.35 -3.79
CA VAL A 159 -7.81 6.78 -4.61
C VAL A 159 -8.32 5.47 -4.01
N GLY A 160 -9.63 5.38 -3.83
CA GLY A 160 -10.33 4.15 -3.45
C GLY A 160 -11.15 3.61 -4.61
N ILE A 161 -11.12 2.30 -4.80
CA ILE A 161 -11.83 1.56 -5.84
C ILE A 161 -12.67 0.49 -5.16
N ASP A 162 -13.98 0.56 -5.31
CA ASP A 162 -14.91 -0.48 -4.89
C ASP A 162 -15.13 -1.48 -6.04
N ALA A 163 -14.34 -2.57 -6.03
CA ALA A 163 -14.43 -3.66 -6.99
C ALA A 163 -15.28 -4.83 -6.47
N THR A 164 -16.20 -4.58 -5.52
CA THR A 164 -17.18 -5.57 -5.07
C THR A 164 -18.30 -5.77 -6.10
N TYR A 165 -18.98 -6.91 -6.03
CA TYR A 165 -20.08 -7.25 -6.93
C TYR A 165 -21.35 -6.47 -6.55
N LYS A 166 -21.97 -5.75 -7.50
CA LYS A 166 -23.18 -4.95 -7.32
C LYS A 166 -24.39 -5.65 -7.94
N ARG A 167 -25.17 -6.36 -7.11
CA ARG A 167 -26.39 -7.05 -7.58
C ARG A 167 -27.45 -6.08 -8.08
N GLU A 168 -27.51 -4.88 -7.52
CA GLU A 168 -28.54 -3.89 -7.80
C GLU A 168 -28.41 -3.25 -9.21
N ARG A 169 -27.27 -3.45 -9.88
CA ARG A 169 -27.01 -2.90 -11.23
C ARG A 169 -27.35 -3.84 -12.39
N ARG A 170 -28.03 -4.95 -12.11
CA ARG A 170 -28.47 -5.89 -13.15
C ARG A 170 -29.94 -5.73 -13.46
#